data_961dedbecc18cf3b3db40647e2aca0bf
#
_entry.id   961dedbecc18cf3b3db40647e2aca0bf
#
_cell.length_a   1.000
_cell.length_b   1.000
_cell.length_c   1.000
_cell.angle_alpha   90.00
_cell.angle_beta   90.00
_cell.angle_gamma   90.00
#
_symmetry.space_group_name_H-M   'P 1'
#
loop_
_entity.id
_entity.type
_entity.pdbx_description
1 polymer ?
#
loop_
_entity_poly.entity_id
_entity_poly.type
_entity_poly.pdbx_seq_one_letter_code
_entity_poly.pdbx_strand_id
1 'polypeptide(L)'
;MNRDTPEASRKALIDAVLLKLPGVSARKINGLDAYFVSDRMFACISGSGVGLRLPVATATELQFSRGNVEPFRPGGMASSREWIQIDRADAAEYENDIELFQTSLEFVKGGGAR
;
A
#
# COMPACT_ATOMS: atom_id res chain seq x y z
N MET A 1 17.63 11.25 -22.56
CA MET A 1 17.19 10.51 -22.09
C MET A 1 16.65 10.64 -20.95
N ASN A 2 15.86 10.40 -20.62
CA ASN A 2 15.29 10.47 -19.57
C ASN A 2 15.68 9.64 -18.64
N ARG A 3 15.75 9.91 -17.55
CA ARG A 3 16.02 9.13 -16.64
C ARG A 3 15.13 9.30 -15.63
N ASP A 4 14.31 8.49 -15.39
CA ASP A 4 13.45 8.49 -14.27
C ASP A 4 14.28 8.46 -13.03
N THR A 5 13.87 9.21 -12.03
CA THR A 5 14.47 9.09 -10.73
C THR A 5 14.04 7.74 -10.18
N PRO A 6 14.76 7.18 -9.22
CA PRO A 6 14.33 5.93 -8.60
C PRO A 6 12.92 6.00 -8.02
N GLU A 7 12.54 7.15 -7.48
CA GLU A 7 11.20 7.30 -6.94
C GLU A 7 10.14 7.30 -8.01
N ALA A 8 10.41 7.95 -9.15
CA ALA A 8 9.45 7.97 -10.25
C ALA A 8 9.29 6.58 -10.84
N SER A 9 10.40 5.84 -10.98
CA SER A 9 10.33 4.48 -11.48
C SER A 9 9.57 3.57 -10.54
N ARG A 10 9.81 3.74 -9.24
CA ARG A 10 9.12 2.94 -8.24
C ARG A 10 7.61 3.22 -8.28
N LYS A 11 7.24 4.50 -8.38
CA LYS A 11 5.85 4.86 -8.45
C LYS A 11 5.19 4.26 -9.69
N ALA A 12 5.86 4.29 -10.82
CA ALA A 12 5.29 3.74 -12.05
C ALA A 12 5.04 2.24 -11.92
N LEU A 13 5.95 1.52 -11.29
CA LEU A 13 5.79 0.08 -11.10
C LEU A 13 4.67 -0.24 -10.12
N ILE A 14 4.58 0.55 -9.05
CA ILE A 14 3.52 0.36 -8.07
C ILE A 14 2.16 0.70 -8.68
N ASP A 15 2.10 1.79 -9.46
CA ASP A 15 0.88 2.14 -10.17
C ASP A 15 0.45 0.99 -11.08
N ALA A 16 1.39 0.38 -11.77
CA ALA A 16 1.07 -0.71 -12.69
C ALA A 16 0.44 -1.89 -11.97
N VAL A 17 0.83 -2.13 -10.73
CA VAL A 17 0.26 -3.22 -9.96
C VAL A 17 -1.10 -2.83 -9.39
N LEU A 18 -1.18 -1.69 -8.74
CA LEU A 18 -2.39 -1.32 -8.01
C LEU A 18 -3.53 -0.86 -8.89
N LEU A 19 -3.21 -0.17 -9.98
CA LEU A 19 -4.27 0.33 -10.86
C LEU A 19 -4.87 -0.77 -11.73
N LYS A 20 -4.30 -1.97 -11.72
CA LYS A 20 -4.94 -3.11 -12.37
C LYS A 20 -6.15 -3.59 -11.60
N LEU A 21 -6.21 -3.27 -10.32
CA LEU A 21 -7.30 -3.76 -9.48
C LEU A 21 -8.57 -2.97 -9.77
N PRO A 22 -9.73 -3.63 -9.73
CA PRO A 22 -10.97 -2.96 -10.10
C PRO A 22 -11.37 -1.88 -9.11
N GLY A 23 -11.76 -0.74 -9.64
CA GLY A 23 -12.27 0.35 -8.81
C GLY A 23 -11.21 1.19 -8.13
N VAL A 24 -9.93 0.95 -8.43
CA VAL A 24 -8.84 1.70 -7.79
C VAL A 24 -8.58 3.00 -8.54
N SER A 25 -8.40 4.07 -7.78
CA SER A 25 -7.98 5.33 -8.35
C SER A 25 -6.79 5.85 -7.53
N ALA A 26 -5.96 6.65 -8.17
CA ALA A 26 -4.78 7.22 -7.51
C ALA A 26 -4.98 8.71 -7.36
N ARG A 27 -4.60 9.26 -6.20
CA ARG A 27 -4.66 10.68 -5.95
C ARG A 27 -3.49 11.08 -5.07
N LYS A 28 -3.12 12.34 -5.16
CA LYS A 28 -2.07 12.86 -4.30
C LYS A 28 -2.73 13.67 -3.19
N ILE A 29 -2.46 13.29 -1.95
CA ILE A 29 -3.03 13.95 -0.78
C ILE A 29 -1.87 14.53 0.02
N ASN A 30 -1.78 15.87 0.09
CA ASN A 30 -0.72 16.53 0.85
C ASN A 30 0.66 15.99 0.49
N GLY A 31 0.89 15.76 -0.80
CA GLY A 31 2.17 15.27 -1.27
C GLY A 31 2.34 13.76 -1.20
N LEU A 32 1.35 13.06 -0.67
CA LEU A 32 1.40 11.61 -0.53
C LEU A 32 0.68 10.95 -1.71
N ASP A 33 1.37 10.04 -2.39
CA ASP A 33 0.76 9.28 -3.48
C ASP A 33 -0.09 8.18 -2.86
N ALA A 34 -1.40 8.29 -3.02
CA ALA A 34 -2.34 7.40 -2.34
C ALA A 34 -3.26 6.71 -3.34
N TYR A 35 -3.76 5.55 -2.94
CA TYR A 35 -4.65 4.73 -3.77
C TYR A 35 -5.95 4.51 -3.01
N PHE A 36 -7.06 4.68 -3.72
CA PHE A 36 -8.38 4.66 -3.13
C PHE A 36 -9.30 3.66 -3.79
N VAL A 37 -10.20 3.11 -3.00
CA VAL A 37 -11.32 2.32 -3.51
C VAL A 37 -12.54 2.78 -2.74
N SER A 38 -13.64 3.06 -3.44
CA SER A 38 -14.87 3.57 -2.82
C SER A 38 -14.59 4.80 -1.96
N ASP A 39 -13.70 5.67 -2.47
CA ASP A 39 -13.32 6.91 -1.79
C ASP A 39 -12.59 6.70 -0.47
N ARG A 40 -12.06 5.52 -0.24
CA ARG A 40 -11.30 5.23 0.98
C ARG A 40 -9.89 4.82 0.60
N MET A 41 -8.91 5.37 1.31
CA MET A 41 -7.53 5.04 1.05
C MET A 41 -7.22 3.65 1.56
N PHE A 42 -6.67 2.79 0.70
CA PHE A 42 -6.26 1.46 1.12
C PHE A 42 -4.77 1.23 0.99
N ALA A 43 -4.09 2.10 0.25
CA ALA A 43 -2.65 1.96 0.06
C ALA A 43 -2.05 3.32 -0.23
N CYS A 44 -0.75 3.44 0.00
CA CYS A 44 -0.02 4.66 -0.34
C CYS A 44 1.44 4.33 -0.48
N ILE A 45 2.18 5.22 -1.14
CA ILE A 45 3.62 5.08 -1.26
C ILE A 45 4.25 5.87 -0.13
N SER A 46 5.05 5.19 0.70
CA SER A 46 5.68 5.82 1.83
C SER A 46 7.18 5.58 1.76
N GLY A 47 7.92 6.63 1.48
CA GLY A 47 9.37 6.49 1.36
C GLY A 47 9.73 5.43 0.34
N SER A 48 10.41 4.40 0.76
CA SER A 48 10.80 3.32 -0.14
C SER A 48 9.83 2.16 -0.09
N GLY A 49 8.74 2.27 0.66
CA GLY A 49 7.80 1.15 0.83
C GLY A 49 6.40 1.51 0.43
N VAL A 50 5.50 0.56 0.60
CA VAL A 50 4.09 0.74 0.32
C VAL A 50 3.30 0.52 1.59
N GLY A 51 2.53 1.54 1.99
CA GLY A 51 1.62 1.39 3.11
C GLY A 51 0.36 0.69 2.64
N LEU A 52 -0.15 -0.22 3.44
CA LEU A 52 -1.29 -1.03 3.05
C LEU A 52 -2.19 -1.27 4.24
N ARG A 53 -3.49 -1.10 4.06
CA ARG A 53 -4.44 -1.32 5.13
C ARG A 53 -5.02 -2.71 5.04
N LEU A 54 -4.91 -3.47 6.12
CA LEU A 54 -5.33 -4.86 6.16
C LEU A 54 -6.09 -5.13 7.45
N PRO A 55 -6.87 -6.22 7.52
CA PRO A 55 -7.44 -6.61 8.81
C PRO A 55 -6.33 -6.78 9.84
N VAL A 56 -6.64 -6.45 11.09
CA VAL A 56 -5.64 -6.47 12.14
C VAL A 56 -4.92 -7.81 12.23
N ALA A 57 -5.67 -8.90 12.16
CA ALA A 57 -5.06 -10.23 12.26
C ALA A 57 -4.05 -10.48 11.15
N THR A 58 -4.41 -10.09 9.92
CA THR A 58 -3.52 -10.26 8.78
C THR A 58 -2.29 -9.37 8.92
N ALA A 59 -2.51 -8.12 9.31
CA ALA A 59 -1.41 -7.18 9.48
C ALA A 59 -0.43 -7.68 10.54
N THR A 60 -0.95 -8.16 11.64
CA THR A 60 -0.12 -8.67 12.73
C THR A 60 0.68 -9.88 12.28
N GLU A 61 0.02 -10.80 11.60
CA GLU A 61 0.69 -12.01 11.15
C GLU A 61 1.85 -11.70 10.21
N LEU A 62 1.64 -10.74 9.29
CA LEU A 62 2.69 -10.38 8.35
C LEU A 62 3.89 -9.77 9.04
N GLN A 63 3.67 -9.02 10.10
CA GLN A 63 4.78 -8.42 10.82
C GLN A 63 5.64 -9.48 11.49
N PHE A 64 5.04 -10.60 11.88
CA PHE A 64 5.80 -11.68 12.48
C PHE A 64 6.43 -12.61 11.44
N SER A 65 5.77 -12.78 10.30
CA SER A 65 6.23 -13.79 9.34
C SER A 65 7.16 -13.23 8.27
N ARG A 66 7.21 -11.91 8.11
CA ARG A 66 8.04 -11.31 7.09
C ARG A 66 8.96 -10.26 7.67
N GLY A 67 10.22 -10.31 7.31
CA GLY A 67 11.18 -9.33 7.80
C GLY A 67 11.06 -7.98 7.13
N ASN A 68 10.31 -7.89 6.03
CA ASN A 68 10.18 -6.63 5.30
C ASN A 68 8.84 -5.94 5.54
N VAL A 69 8.15 -6.29 6.61
CA VAL A 69 6.86 -5.68 6.95
C VAL A 69 6.97 -5.06 8.33
N GLU A 70 6.53 -3.83 8.46
CA GLU A 70 6.57 -3.14 9.74
C GLU A 70 5.31 -2.30 9.93
N PRO A 71 5.02 -1.85 11.15
CA PRO A 71 3.85 -1.01 11.38
C PRO A 71 3.97 0.30 10.61
N PHE A 72 2.84 0.85 10.22
CA PHE A 72 2.82 2.09 9.48
C PHE A 72 1.66 2.96 9.97
N ARG A 73 1.90 4.27 10.04
CA ARG A 73 0.88 5.21 10.49
C ARG A 73 0.73 6.32 9.46
N PRO A 74 -0.21 6.16 8.55
CA PRO A 74 -0.38 7.16 7.51
C PRO A 74 -0.85 8.48 8.10
N GLY A 75 -0.23 9.57 7.64
CA GLY A 75 -0.66 10.89 8.08
C GLY A 75 -0.50 11.14 9.56
N GLY A 76 0.33 10.36 10.23
CA GLY A 76 0.56 10.59 11.65
C GLY A 76 -0.54 10.10 12.57
N MET A 77 -1.39 9.20 12.08
CA MET A 77 -2.43 8.64 12.91
C MET A 77 -1.87 8.10 14.20
N ALA A 78 -2.57 8.37 15.29
CA ALA A 78 -2.09 8.02 16.60
C ALA A 78 -1.95 6.51 16.78
N SER A 79 -2.92 5.76 16.32
CA SER A 79 -2.82 4.32 16.45
C SER A 79 -3.72 3.66 15.43
N SER A 80 -3.16 2.69 14.77
CA SER A 80 -3.94 1.87 13.88
C SER A 80 -3.14 0.60 13.66
N ARG A 81 -3.75 -0.52 13.96
CA ARG A 81 -3.10 -1.79 13.75
C ARG A 81 -3.40 -2.34 12.39
N GLU A 82 -4.17 -1.61 11.60
CA GLU A 82 -4.57 -2.06 10.29
C GLU A 82 -3.59 -1.66 9.21
N TRP A 83 -2.66 -0.76 9.52
CA TRP A 83 -1.72 -0.28 8.52
C TRP A 83 -0.34 -0.87 8.73
N ILE A 84 0.23 -1.38 7.65
CA ILE A 84 1.60 -1.86 7.65
C ILE A 84 2.32 -1.26 6.45
N GLN A 85 3.64 -1.32 6.49
CA GLN A 85 4.46 -0.90 5.37
C GLN A 85 5.24 -2.10 4.88
N ILE A 86 5.17 -2.35 3.58
CA ILE A 86 5.91 -3.44 2.96
C ILE A 86 7.06 -2.83 2.19
N ASP A 87 8.27 -3.24 2.51
CA ASP A 87 9.48 -2.74 1.86
C ASP A 87 10.01 -3.78 0.90
N ARG A 88 10.27 -3.36 -0.33
CA ARG A 88 10.90 -4.21 -1.33
C ARG A 88 12.09 -3.48 -1.92
N ALA A 89 13.19 -4.17 -2.09
CA ALA A 89 14.37 -3.58 -2.70
C ALA A 89 14.10 -3.17 -4.14
N ASP A 90 13.29 -3.96 -4.84
CA ASP A 90 12.95 -3.70 -6.23
C ASP A 90 11.45 -3.56 -6.31
N ALA A 91 10.98 -2.43 -6.83
CA ALA A 91 9.54 -2.17 -6.89
C ALA A 91 8.80 -3.19 -7.76
N ALA A 92 9.49 -3.81 -8.72
CA ALA A 92 8.84 -4.84 -9.53
C ALA A 92 8.41 -6.03 -8.68
N GLU A 93 9.02 -6.23 -7.51
CA GLU A 93 8.67 -7.34 -6.65
C GLU A 93 7.29 -7.17 -6.01
N TYR A 94 6.71 -5.97 -6.06
CA TYR A 94 5.38 -5.79 -5.52
C TYR A 94 4.32 -6.58 -6.28
N GLU A 95 4.63 -7.05 -7.48
CA GLU A 95 3.71 -7.94 -8.18
C GLU A 95 3.50 -9.23 -7.42
N ASN A 96 4.48 -9.64 -6.63
CA ASN A 96 4.36 -10.84 -5.83
C ASN A 96 3.41 -10.65 -4.65
N ASP A 97 3.05 -9.42 -4.37
CA ASP A 97 2.17 -9.09 -3.26
C ASP A 97 0.75 -8.77 -3.72
N ILE A 98 0.42 -9.10 -4.96
CA ILE A 98 -0.87 -8.74 -5.53
C ILE A 98 -2.03 -9.28 -4.69
N GLU A 99 -1.86 -10.45 -4.10
CA GLU A 99 -2.92 -11.02 -3.27
C GLU A 99 -3.14 -10.20 -2.02
N LEU A 100 -2.07 -9.63 -1.46
CA LEU A 100 -2.22 -8.76 -0.30
C LEU A 100 -2.93 -7.48 -0.69
N PHE A 101 -2.62 -6.93 -1.85
CA PHE A 101 -3.30 -5.74 -2.32
C PHE A 101 -4.78 -6.03 -2.53
N GLN A 102 -5.11 -7.20 -3.07
CA GLN A 102 -6.49 -7.59 -3.25
C GLN A 102 -7.20 -7.75 -1.91
N THR A 103 -6.52 -8.33 -0.93
CA THR A 103 -7.08 -8.48 0.40
C THR A 103 -7.39 -7.11 1.01
N SER A 104 -6.47 -6.17 0.84
CA SER A 104 -6.67 -4.81 1.33
C SER A 104 -7.86 -4.16 0.64
N LEU A 105 -7.93 -4.31 -0.67
CA LEU A 105 -9.00 -3.73 -1.45
C LEU A 105 -10.37 -4.23 -0.97
N GLU A 106 -10.49 -5.54 -0.79
CA GLU A 106 -11.74 -6.14 -0.34
C GLU A 106 -12.10 -5.70 1.06
N PHE A 107 -11.10 -5.63 1.92
CA PHE A 107 -11.30 -5.22 3.29
C PHE A 107 -11.84 -3.79 3.37
N VAL A 108 -11.19 -2.87 2.68
CA VAL A 108 -11.57 -1.46 2.72
C VAL A 108 -12.88 -1.24 1.99
N LYS A 109 -13.09 -1.96 0.88
CA LYS A 109 -14.30 -1.85 0.12
C LYS A 109 -15.50 -2.30 0.94
N GLY A 110 -15.29 -3.27 1.83
CA GLY A 110 -16.35 -3.76 2.70
C GLY A 110 -16.57 -2.90 3.93
N GLY A 111 -15.90 -1.76 4.06
CA GLY A 111 -16.10 -0.86 5.17
C GLY A 111 -14.96 -0.80 6.15
N GLY A 112 -13.91 -1.54 5.90
CA GLY A 112 -12.77 -1.54 6.80
C GLY A 112 -13.08 -2.32 8.06
N ALA A 113 -12.46 -1.90 9.15
CA ALA A 113 -12.68 -2.56 10.43
C ALA A 113 -14.12 -2.41 10.82
N ARG A 114 -14.69 -3.45 11.32
CA ARG A 114 -16.06 -3.39 11.72
C ARG A 114 -16.18 -3.84 13.08
#